data_be5d04f4d7d323d3e1eb160265e1bb89
#
_entry.id   be5d04f4d7d323d3e1eb160265e1bb89
#
_cell.length_a   1.000
_cell.length_b   1.000
_cell.length_c   1.000
_cell.angle_alpha   90.00
_cell.angle_beta   90.00
_cell.angle_gamma   90.00
#
_symmetry.space_group_name_H-M   'P 1'
#
loop_
_entity.id
_entity.type
_entity.pdbx_description
1 polymer ?
#
loop_
_entity_poly.entity_id
_entity_poly.type
_entity_poly.pdbx_seq_one_letter_code
_entity_poly.pdbx_strand_id
1 'polypeptide(L)'
;MALLKIIKAGDPVLKATAKPVAKVNKHIKKILDDMAETMYAADGVGLAAPQVNESLQLIVLDDGNGLIELINPEILEMSEETNIDTEGCLSVPGYYGKVQRASKIKVRSLTRHGKTVIYEPEGFLARIFQHEMDHLYG
;
A
#
# COMPACT_ATOMS: atom_id res chain seq x y z
N MET A 1 -10.93 17.33 -1.58
CA MET A 1 -9.77 16.40 -1.54
C MET A 1 -8.48 17.21 -1.50
N ALA A 2 -7.44 16.63 -0.91
CA ALA A 2 -6.20 17.36 -0.68
C ALA A 2 -4.99 16.49 -1.06
N LEU A 3 -3.92 17.16 -1.53
CA LEU A 3 -2.64 16.50 -1.71
C LEU A 3 -1.91 16.44 -0.37
N LEU A 4 -1.42 15.27 -0.02
CA LEU A 4 -0.67 15.04 1.20
C LEU A 4 0.83 15.07 0.91
N LYS A 5 1.61 15.43 1.91
CA LYS A 5 3.06 15.43 1.78
C LYS A 5 3.58 14.00 1.89
N ILE A 6 4.38 13.56 0.92
CA ILE A 6 5.03 12.25 0.96
C ILE A 6 6.27 12.35 1.85
N ILE A 7 6.31 11.51 2.89
CA ILE A 7 7.41 11.44 3.85
C ILE A 7 8.58 10.68 3.21
N LYS A 8 9.78 11.20 3.40
CA LYS A 8 10.99 10.62 2.81
C LYS A 8 11.65 9.61 3.78
N ALA A 9 12.43 8.69 3.21
CA ALA A 9 13.20 7.71 3.97
C ALA A 9 14.05 8.40 5.05
N GLY A 10 14.13 7.79 6.22
CA GLY A 10 14.81 8.33 7.40
C GLY A 10 13.86 8.91 8.44
N ASP A 11 12.62 9.23 8.07
CA ASP A 11 11.62 9.70 9.04
C ASP A 11 11.18 8.54 9.94
N PRO A 12 11.10 8.74 11.28
CA PRO A 12 10.73 7.67 12.20
C PRO A 12 9.37 7.00 11.91
N VAL A 13 8.40 7.73 11.35
CA VAL A 13 7.08 7.16 11.06
C VAL A 13 7.16 6.00 10.07
N LEU A 14 8.12 5.99 9.16
CA LEU A 14 8.31 4.91 8.19
C LEU A 14 8.86 3.64 8.82
N LYS A 15 9.45 3.73 10.00
CA LYS A 15 10.02 2.60 10.74
C LYS A 15 9.07 2.06 11.80
N ALA A 16 7.98 2.77 12.08
CA ALA A 16 6.99 2.33 13.05
C ALA A 16 6.01 1.34 12.42
N THR A 17 5.53 0.40 13.23
CA THR A 17 4.45 -0.48 12.80
C THR A 17 3.14 0.30 12.79
N ALA A 18 2.43 0.28 11.66
CA ALA A 18 1.15 0.96 11.51
C ALA A 18 0.07 0.28 12.35
N LYS A 19 -0.84 1.09 12.88
CA LYS A 19 -1.94 0.59 13.72
C LYS A 19 -3.11 0.13 12.86
N PRO A 20 -3.80 -0.95 13.24
CA PRO A 20 -5.03 -1.33 12.58
C PRO A 20 -6.08 -0.22 12.68
N VAL A 21 -6.89 -0.09 11.65
CA VAL A 21 -8.05 0.82 11.66
C VAL A 21 -9.15 0.16 12.48
N ALA A 22 -9.61 0.81 13.55
CA ALA A 22 -10.63 0.25 14.42
C ALA A 22 -12.02 0.28 13.78
N LYS A 23 -12.33 1.33 13.02
CA LYS A 23 -13.63 1.51 12.37
C LYS A 23 -13.48 2.35 11.11
N VAL A 24 -14.10 1.91 10.02
CA VAL A 24 -14.12 2.68 8.77
C VAL A 24 -15.21 3.76 8.89
N ASN A 25 -14.80 5.00 9.02
CA ASN A 25 -15.67 6.16 9.16
C ASN A 25 -15.35 7.21 8.08
N LYS A 26 -16.00 8.37 8.14
CA LYS A 26 -15.78 9.45 7.18
C LYS A 26 -14.33 9.95 7.17
N HIS A 27 -13.68 9.98 8.32
CA HIS A 27 -12.28 10.39 8.43
C HIS A 27 -11.36 9.43 7.67
N ILE A 28 -11.56 8.13 7.84
CA ILE A 28 -10.78 7.11 7.13
C ILE A 28 -11.01 7.20 5.62
N LYS A 29 -12.27 7.39 5.19
CA LYS A 29 -12.59 7.54 3.76
C LYS A 29 -11.92 8.78 3.16
N LYS A 30 -11.86 9.87 3.92
CA LYS A 30 -11.18 11.09 3.49
C LYS A 30 -9.67 10.85 3.32
N ILE A 31 -9.04 10.15 4.26
CA ILE A 31 -7.62 9.81 4.15
C ILE A 31 -7.37 8.98 2.90
N LEU A 32 -8.22 7.97 2.63
CA LEU A 32 -8.10 7.15 1.42
C LEU A 32 -8.22 7.99 0.15
N ASP A 33 -9.18 8.92 0.09
CA ASP A 33 -9.37 9.80 -1.06
C ASP A 33 -8.14 10.70 -1.27
N ASP A 34 -7.61 11.27 -0.21
CA ASP A 34 -6.44 12.15 -0.26
C ASP A 34 -5.17 11.36 -0.64
N MET A 35 -5.05 10.11 -0.17
CA MET A 35 -3.95 9.22 -0.55
C MET A 35 -3.99 8.88 -2.04
N ALA A 36 -5.17 8.56 -2.57
CA ALA A 36 -5.33 8.25 -4.00
C ALA A 36 -4.95 9.46 -4.86
N GLU A 37 -5.42 10.65 -4.51
CA GLU A 37 -5.08 11.88 -5.22
C GLU A 37 -3.56 12.14 -5.18
N THR A 38 -2.95 11.96 -4.02
CA THR A 38 -1.50 12.14 -3.84
C THR A 38 -0.70 11.14 -4.68
N MET A 39 -1.12 9.87 -4.67
CA MET A 39 -0.48 8.82 -5.47
C MET A 39 -0.52 9.15 -6.96
N TYR A 40 -1.68 9.52 -7.49
CA TYR A 40 -1.83 9.85 -8.91
C TYR A 40 -1.04 11.10 -9.28
N ALA A 41 -1.03 12.11 -8.42
CA ALA A 41 -0.27 13.34 -8.66
C ALA A 41 1.25 13.10 -8.70
N ALA A 42 1.72 12.07 -8.00
CA ALA A 42 3.13 11.70 -7.97
C ALA A 42 3.48 10.59 -8.98
N ASP A 43 2.54 10.22 -9.85
CA ASP A 43 2.70 9.13 -10.83
C ASP A 43 3.09 7.79 -10.19
N GLY A 44 2.63 7.54 -8.96
CA GLY A 44 2.88 6.30 -8.26
C GLY A 44 1.86 5.23 -8.58
N VAL A 45 2.23 3.97 -8.36
CA VAL A 45 1.33 2.81 -8.50
C VAL A 45 0.80 2.30 -7.17
N GLY A 46 1.36 2.78 -6.06
CA GLY A 46 0.93 2.41 -4.71
C GLY A 46 1.39 3.44 -3.70
N LEU A 47 0.65 3.53 -2.60
CA LEU A 47 0.98 4.42 -1.48
C LEU A 47 0.37 3.85 -0.20
N ALA A 48 1.21 3.74 0.84
CA ALA A 48 0.78 3.31 2.17
C ALA A 48 0.66 4.53 3.09
N ALA A 49 -0.27 4.48 4.04
CA ALA A 49 -0.56 5.62 4.92
C ALA A 49 0.67 6.14 5.69
N PRO A 50 1.59 5.29 6.19
CA PRO A 50 2.80 5.83 6.82
C PRO A 50 3.61 6.79 5.95
N GLN A 51 3.56 6.63 4.62
CA GLN A 51 4.27 7.51 3.69
C GLN A 51 3.69 8.93 3.63
N VAL A 52 2.50 9.15 4.18
CA VAL A 52 1.87 10.46 4.31
C VAL A 52 1.64 10.85 5.76
N ASN A 53 2.47 10.29 6.65
CA ASN A 53 2.47 10.58 8.09
C ASN A 53 1.20 10.13 8.83
N GLU A 54 0.54 9.09 8.31
CA GLU A 54 -0.60 8.44 8.96
C GLU A 54 -0.20 7.01 9.33
N SER A 55 0.05 6.75 10.62
CA SER A 55 0.49 5.43 11.08
C SER A 55 -0.70 4.46 11.22
N LEU A 56 -1.40 4.25 10.11
CA LEU A 56 -2.60 3.40 10.01
C LEU A 56 -2.40 2.37 8.90
N GLN A 57 -3.09 1.22 9.04
CA GLN A 57 -3.05 0.16 8.03
C GLN A 57 -3.99 0.48 6.87
N LEU A 58 -3.59 1.43 6.04
CA LEU A 58 -4.29 1.86 4.84
C LEU A 58 -3.33 1.86 3.66
N ILE A 59 -3.79 1.36 2.53
CA ILE A 59 -3.04 1.34 1.27
C ILE A 59 -3.98 1.71 0.14
N VAL A 60 -3.49 2.49 -0.83
CA VAL A 60 -4.12 2.66 -2.13
C VAL A 60 -3.14 2.19 -3.20
N LEU A 61 -3.65 1.56 -4.24
CA LEU A 61 -2.81 1.14 -5.37
C LEU A 61 -3.63 1.06 -6.65
N ASP A 62 -2.94 1.16 -7.79
CA ASP A 62 -3.55 1.08 -9.11
C ASP A 62 -2.47 0.63 -10.10
N ASP A 63 -2.65 -0.56 -10.67
CA ASP A 63 -1.72 -1.12 -11.65
C ASP A 63 -2.07 -0.74 -13.09
N GLY A 64 -3.05 0.15 -13.27
CA GLY A 64 -3.60 0.55 -14.56
C GLY A 64 -4.99 -0.03 -14.83
N ASN A 65 -5.49 -0.91 -13.98
CA ASN A 65 -6.80 -1.54 -14.12
C ASN A 65 -7.86 -0.99 -13.17
N GLY A 66 -7.53 0.01 -12.39
CA GLY A 66 -8.44 0.68 -11.45
C GLY A 66 -7.87 0.75 -10.05
N LEU A 67 -8.43 1.67 -9.26
CA LEU A 67 -8.00 1.90 -7.89
C LEU A 67 -8.44 0.76 -6.97
N ILE A 68 -7.49 0.28 -6.17
CA ILE A 68 -7.75 -0.69 -5.10
C ILE A 68 -7.40 -0.01 -3.77
N GLU A 69 -8.30 -0.11 -2.80
CA GLU A 69 -8.10 0.39 -1.44
C GLU A 69 -8.03 -0.78 -0.48
N LEU A 70 -7.00 -0.81 0.37
CA LEU A 70 -6.81 -1.87 1.36
C LEU A 70 -6.87 -1.26 2.76
N ILE A 71 -7.68 -1.86 3.62
CA ILE A 71 -7.82 -1.48 5.03
C ILE A 71 -7.56 -2.72 5.86
N ASN A 72 -6.60 -2.64 6.78
CA ASN A 72 -6.18 -3.78 7.61
C ASN A 72 -5.84 -5.02 6.77
N PRO A 73 -5.01 -4.89 5.72
CA PRO A 73 -4.71 -6.03 4.87
C PRO A 73 -3.90 -7.09 5.61
N GLU A 74 -4.18 -8.36 5.30
CA GLU A 74 -3.49 -9.50 5.89
C GLU A 74 -3.16 -10.51 4.81
N ILE A 75 -1.91 -10.95 4.73
CA ILE A 75 -1.50 -12.00 3.80
C ILE A 75 -1.94 -13.35 4.39
N LEU A 76 -2.79 -14.06 3.64
CA LEU A 76 -3.28 -15.39 4.02
C LEU A 76 -2.40 -16.50 3.44
N GLU A 77 -1.89 -16.32 2.22
CA GLU A 77 -1.07 -17.29 1.52
C GLU A 77 -0.05 -16.57 0.62
N MET A 78 1.12 -17.18 0.46
CA MET A 78 2.15 -16.72 -0.48
C MET A 78 2.61 -17.92 -1.30
N SER A 79 2.82 -17.74 -2.60
CA SER A 79 3.36 -18.79 -3.46
C SER A 79 4.81 -19.10 -3.09
N GLU A 80 5.24 -20.33 -3.34
CA GLU A 80 6.65 -20.70 -3.26
C GLU A 80 7.42 -20.11 -4.45
N GLU A 81 6.76 -20.02 -5.60
CA GLU A 81 7.34 -19.37 -6.77
C GLU A 81 7.52 -17.89 -6.50
N THR A 82 8.71 -17.39 -6.86
CA THR A 82 9.06 -15.98 -6.72
C THR A 82 9.56 -15.42 -8.03
N ASN A 83 9.61 -14.10 -8.13
CA ASN A 83 10.26 -13.41 -9.23
C ASN A 83 11.07 -12.24 -8.68
N ILE A 84 12.03 -11.79 -9.48
CA ILE A 84 12.88 -10.65 -9.16
C ILE A 84 12.61 -9.57 -10.20
N ASP A 85 12.31 -8.36 -9.74
CA ASP A 85 12.08 -7.22 -10.62
C ASP A 85 12.48 -5.93 -9.92
N THR A 86 12.59 -4.87 -10.70
CA THR A 86 12.96 -3.55 -10.21
C THR A 86 11.77 -2.90 -9.51
N GLU A 87 12.02 -2.36 -8.32
CA GLU A 87 11.03 -1.59 -7.55
C GLU A 87 11.59 -0.22 -7.22
N GLY A 88 10.72 0.78 -7.22
CA GLY A 88 11.00 2.11 -6.70
C GLY A 88 9.98 2.47 -5.63
N CYS A 89 10.23 3.56 -4.90
CA CYS A 89 9.35 4.01 -3.83
C CYS A 89 9.28 5.54 -3.83
N LEU A 90 8.08 6.09 -3.66
CA LEU A 90 7.88 7.55 -3.61
C LEU A 90 8.61 8.20 -2.43
N SER A 91 8.88 7.45 -1.35
CA SER A 91 9.64 7.93 -0.21
C SER A 91 11.16 7.94 -0.45
N VAL A 92 11.63 7.32 -1.54
CA VAL A 92 13.05 7.29 -1.96
C VAL A 92 13.14 7.63 -3.44
N PRO A 93 12.84 8.86 -3.83
CA PRO A 93 12.80 9.23 -5.25
C PRO A 93 14.14 9.03 -5.95
N GLY A 94 14.09 8.49 -7.17
CA GLY A 94 15.27 8.29 -8.00
C GLY A 94 16.09 7.05 -7.67
N TYR A 95 15.73 6.31 -6.65
CA TYR A 95 16.40 5.07 -6.28
C TYR A 95 15.54 3.86 -6.63
N TYR A 96 16.12 2.92 -7.36
CA TYR A 96 15.47 1.69 -7.79
C TYR A 96 16.38 0.52 -7.49
N GLY A 97 15.79 -0.60 -7.11
CA GLY A 97 16.55 -1.81 -6.81
C GLY A 97 15.77 -3.06 -7.18
N LYS A 98 16.48 -4.15 -7.39
CA LYS A 98 15.85 -5.44 -7.66
C LYS A 98 15.43 -6.08 -6.36
N VAL A 99 14.19 -6.54 -6.31
CA VAL A 99 13.59 -7.15 -5.12
C VAL A 99 12.93 -8.47 -5.52
N GLN A 100 13.18 -9.50 -4.71
CA GLN A 100 12.51 -10.78 -4.87
C GLN A 100 11.18 -10.76 -4.13
N ARG A 101 10.10 -11.15 -4.81
CA ARG A 101 8.75 -11.20 -4.26
C ARG A 101 8.06 -12.50 -4.63
N ALA A 102 7.07 -12.92 -3.84
CA ALA A 102 6.19 -14.02 -4.21
C ALA A 102 5.44 -13.65 -5.50
N SER A 103 5.31 -14.60 -6.43
CA SER A 103 4.64 -14.39 -7.72
C SER A 103 3.13 -14.28 -7.57
N LYS A 104 2.56 -14.89 -6.55
CA LYS A 104 1.13 -14.87 -6.24
C LYS A 104 0.93 -14.85 -4.74
N ILE A 105 -0.04 -14.04 -4.29
CA ILE A 105 -0.42 -14.01 -2.86
C ILE A 105 -1.93 -14.00 -2.74
N LYS A 106 -2.41 -14.30 -1.53
CA LYS A 106 -3.81 -14.18 -1.16
C LYS A 106 -3.90 -13.23 0.02
N VAL A 107 -4.74 -12.20 -0.10
CA VAL A 107 -4.84 -11.11 0.87
C VAL A 107 -6.28 -10.91 1.29
N ARG A 108 -6.53 -10.85 2.60
CA ARG A 108 -7.81 -10.42 3.15
C ARG A 108 -7.71 -8.95 3.52
N SER A 109 -8.72 -8.17 3.17
CA SER A 109 -8.77 -6.74 3.47
C SER A 109 -10.22 -6.32 3.74
N LEU A 110 -10.39 -5.13 4.31
CA LEU A 110 -11.69 -4.45 4.34
C LEU A 110 -11.77 -3.48 3.18
N THR A 111 -13.00 -3.27 2.66
CA THR A 111 -13.31 -2.20 1.71
C THR A 111 -13.62 -0.92 2.48
N ARG A 112 -13.73 0.22 1.75
CA ARG A 112 -14.14 1.50 2.38
C ARG A 112 -15.54 1.44 2.98
N HIS A 113 -16.31 0.42 2.66
CA HIS A 113 -17.64 0.19 3.24
C HIS A 113 -17.60 -0.75 4.44
N GLY A 114 -16.41 -1.13 4.91
CA GLY A 114 -16.23 -2.01 6.06
C GLY A 114 -16.48 -3.48 5.79
N LYS A 115 -16.56 -3.88 4.52
CA LYS A 115 -16.82 -5.28 4.13
C LYS A 115 -15.52 -6.02 3.87
N THR A 116 -15.47 -7.29 4.25
CA THR A 116 -14.30 -8.15 3.98
C THR A 116 -14.26 -8.53 2.50
N VAL A 117 -13.07 -8.46 1.92
CA VAL A 117 -12.80 -8.87 0.54
C VAL A 117 -11.50 -9.68 0.50
N ILE A 118 -11.45 -10.66 -0.41
CA ILE A 118 -10.26 -11.47 -0.64
C ILE A 118 -9.72 -11.14 -2.03
N TYR A 119 -8.44 -10.81 -2.10
CA TYR A 119 -7.71 -10.61 -3.35
C TYR A 119 -6.71 -11.73 -3.58
N GLU A 120 -6.52 -12.13 -4.82
CA GLU A 120 -5.51 -13.12 -5.21
C GLU A 120 -4.64 -12.56 -6.34
N PRO A 121 -3.88 -11.49 -6.08
CA PRO A 121 -3.07 -10.86 -7.11
C PRO A 121 -1.89 -11.73 -7.54
N GLU A 122 -1.51 -11.58 -8.81
CA GLU A 122 -0.38 -12.26 -9.42
C GLU A 122 0.55 -11.25 -10.10
N GLY A 123 1.80 -11.63 -10.32
CA GLY A 123 2.74 -10.83 -11.10
C GLY A 123 2.97 -9.43 -10.52
N PHE A 124 2.88 -8.42 -11.38
CA PHE A 124 3.12 -7.03 -11.00
C PHE A 124 2.18 -6.55 -9.89
N LEU A 125 0.90 -6.90 -9.97
CA LEU A 125 -0.06 -6.52 -8.94
C LEU A 125 0.30 -7.13 -7.58
N ALA A 126 0.69 -8.42 -7.55
CA ALA A 126 1.15 -9.06 -6.32
C ALA A 126 2.38 -8.35 -5.76
N ARG A 127 3.27 -7.87 -6.63
CA ARG A 127 4.46 -7.11 -6.23
C ARG A 127 4.08 -5.80 -5.56
N ILE A 128 3.13 -5.04 -6.13
CA ILE A 128 2.67 -3.79 -5.54
C ILE A 128 2.06 -4.04 -4.16
N PHE A 129 1.19 -5.05 -4.02
CA PHE A 129 0.60 -5.43 -2.74
C PHE A 129 1.67 -5.66 -1.68
N GLN A 130 2.68 -6.47 -2.00
CA GLN A 130 3.73 -6.83 -1.05
C GLN A 130 4.60 -5.63 -0.67
N HIS A 131 4.96 -4.81 -1.66
CA HIS A 131 5.75 -3.60 -1.43
C HIS A 131 5.03 -2.65 -0.45
N GLU A 132 3.76 -2.35 -0.72
CA GLU A 132 3.00 -1.43 0.13
C GLU A 132 2.70 -2.03 1.50
N MET A 133 2.43 -3.33 1.59
CA MET A 133 2.20 -3.97 2.89
C MET A 133 3.46 -3.96 3.76
N ASP A 134 4.65 -4.01 3.17
CA ASP A 134 5.90 -3.90 3.93
C ASP A 134 5.98 -2.56 4.67
N HIS A 135 5.46 -1.47 4.08
CA HIS A 135 5.44 -0.16 4.74
C HIS A 135 4.60 -0.15 6.02
N LEU A 136 3.62 -1.05 6.16
CA LEU A 136 2.77 -1.11 7.34
C LEU A 136 3.49 -1.70 8.54
N TYR A 137 4.56 -2.44 8.32
CA TYR A 137 5.31 -3.11 9.37
C TYR A 137 6.66 -2.45 9.68
N GLY A 138 6.96 -1.35 9.02
CA GLY A 138 8.20 -0.61 9.22
C GLY A 138 9.25 -0.77 8.13
#